data_9cd1347cced2fc54511d12cfa75cd670
#
_entry.id   9cd1347cced2fc54511d12cfa75cd670
#
_cell.length_a   1.000
_cell.length_b   1.000
_cell.length_c   1.000
_cell.angle_alpha   90.00
_cell.angle_beta   90.00
_cell.angle_gamma   90.00
#
_symmetry.space_group_name_H-M   'P 1'
#
loop_
_entity.id
_entity.type
_entity.pdbx_description
1 polymer ?
#
loop_
_entity_poly.entity_id
_entity_poly.type
_entity_poly.pdbx_seq_one_letter_code
_entity_poly.pdbx_strand_id
1 'polypeptide(L)'
;MHVIINSIALFYLLPFISVGVYTIGTQKHSLANFLLFFGGVTALHSVRLIYQKSVGGYIIWIIAWALILYASYWNNQHEKPYKTENQMLEFVVCFVNRNPFPDKIKDPNKARAIVALVITILMIFA
;
A
#
# COMPACT_ATOMS: atom_id res chain seq x y z
N MET A 1 20.86 6.56 -8.98
CA MET A 1 20.25 5.41 -8.34
C MET A 1 19.07 5.76 -7.42
N HIS A 2 19.16 6.84 -6.66
CA HIS A 2 18.03 7.32 -5.84
C HIS A 2 16.74 7.52 -6.63
N VAL A 3 16.84 8.12 -7.81
CA VAL A 3 15.66 8.41 -8.64
C VAL A 3 14.96 7.11 -9.04
N ILE A 4 15.73 6.08 -9.42
CA ILE A 4 15.17 4.81 -9.85
C ILE A 4 14.47 4.11 -8.68
N ILE A 5 15.11 4.05 -7.52
CA ILE A 5 14.56 3.37 -6.34
C ILE A 5 13.33 4.09 -5.83
N ASN A 6 13.36 5.43 -5.76
CA ASN A 6 12.21 6.21 -5.35
C ASN A 6 11.04 6.08 -6.34
N SER A 7 11.35 5.95 -7.64
CA SER A 7 10.33 5.72 -8.65
C SER A 7 9.67 4.35 -8.48
N ILE A 8 10.46 3.32 -8.19
CA ILE A 8 9.94 1.97 -7.91
C ILE A 8 9.06 2.00 -6.66
N ALA A 9 9.49 2.70 -5.61
CA ALA A 9 8.72 2.82 -4.37
C ALA A 9 7.37 3.52 -4.62
N LEU A 10 7.37 4.60 -5.38
CA LEU A 10 6.15 5.32 -5.75
C LEU A 10 5.23 4.43 -6.59
N PHE A 11 5.79 3.72 -7.56
CA PHE A 11 5.02 2.85 -8.43
C PHE A 11 4.34 1.73 -7.63
N TYR A 12 5.06 1.16 -6.68
CA TYR A 12 4.50 0.13 -5.80
C TYR A 12 3.40 0.70 -4.88
N LEU A 13 3.54 1.96 -4.48
CA LEU A 13 2.58 2.63 -3.60
C LEU A 13 1.28 3.01 -4.31
N LEU A 14 1.32 3.26 -5.63
CA LEU A 14 0.17 3.75 -6.38
C LEU A 14 -1.10 2.90 -6.25
N PRO A 15 -1.04 1.55 -6.32
CA PRO A 15 -2.25 0.74 -6.14
C PRO A 15 -2.91 0.97 -4.78
N PHE A 16 -2.13 1.11 -3.73
CA PHE A 16 -2.66 1.30 -2.37
C PHE A 16 -3.35 2.66 -2.24
N ILE A 17 -2.74 3.71 -2.78
CA ILE A 17 -3.35 5.06 -2.78
C ILE A 17 -4.63 5.04 -3.60
N SER A 18 -4.61 4.44 -4.78
CA SER A 18 -5.76 4.40 -5.68
C SER A 18 -6.95 3.71 -5.03
N VAL A 19 -6.70 2.57 -4.37
CA VAL A 19 -7.76 1.84 -3.68
C VAL A 19 -8.27 2.64 -2.48
N GLY A 20 -7.38 3.30 -1.73
CA GLY A 20 -7.78 4.15 -0.61
C GLY A 20 -8.69 5.28 -1.05
N VAL A 21 -8.32 6.00 -2.10
CA VAL A 21 -9.13 7.09 -2.65
C VAL A 21 -10.47 6.55 -3.16
N TYR A 22 -10.45 5.47 -3.90
CA TYR A 22 -11.65 4.88 -4.48
C TYR A 22 -12.63 4.43 -3.39
N THR A 23 -12.14 3.72 -2.38
CA THR A 23 -13.02 3.19 -1.32
C THR A 23 -13.62 4.30 -0.46
N ILE A 24 -12.90 5.38 -0.22
CA ILE A 24 -13.45 6.53 0.51
C ILE A 24 -14.50 7.24 -0.33
N GLY A 25 -14.30 7.34 -1.65
CA GLY A 25 -15.21 8.05 -2.53
C GLY A 25 -16.49 7.29 -2.86
N THR A 26 -16.47 5.96 -2.90
CA THR A 26 -17.57 5.17 -3.48
C THR A 26 -18.13 4.08 -2.58
N GLN A 27 -17.42 3.67 -1.52
CA GLN A 27 -17.83 2.54 -0.70
C GLN A 27 -17.96 2.92 0.77
N LYS A 28 -18.27 1.91 1.58
CA LYS A 28 -18.44 2.09 3.03
C LYS A 28 -17.18 2.70 3.65
N HIS A 29 -17.40 3.75 4.42
CA HIS A 29 -16.37 4.34 5.22
C HIS A 29 -16.08 3.42 6.41
N SER A 30 -15.04 2.60 6.31
CA SER A 30 -14.54 1.82 7.43
C SER A 30 -13.24 2.45 7.93
N LEU A 31 -12.90 2.13 9.17
CA LEU A 31 -11.62 2.58 9.74
C LEU A 31 -10.45 2.07 8.90
N ALA A 32 -10.54 0.82 8.42
CA ALA A 32 -9.48 0.24 7.58
C ALA A 32 -9.31 1.00 6.28
N ASN A 33 -10.39 1.38 5.61
CA ASN A 33 -10.31 2.16 4.36
C ASN A 33 -9.73 3.54 4.60
N PHE A 34 -10.10 4.16 5.72
CA PHE A 34 -9.54 5.44 6.12
C PHE A 34 -8.04 5.32 6.41
N LEU A 35 -7.62 4.28 7.11
CA LEU A 35 -6.21 4.04 7.40
C LEU A 35 -5.42 3.75 6.12
N LEU A 36 -6.02 3.06 5.15
CA LEU A 36 -5.39 2.80 3.87
C LEU A 36 -5.14 4.12 3.12
N PHE A 37 -6.14 4.99 3.07
CA PHE A 37 -5.99 6.30 2.44
C PHE A 37 -4.96 7.16 3.17
N PHE A 38 -5.10 7.26 4.49
CA PHE A 38 -4.21 8.07 5.32
C PHE A 38 -2.77 7.57 5.23
N GLY A 39 -2.58 6.25 5.32
CA GLY A 39 -1.25 5.65 5.18
C GLY A 39 -0.65 5.90 3.80
N GLY A 40 -1.47 5.81 2.74
CA GLY A 40 -1.02 6.09 1.38
C GLY A 40 -0.55 7.53 1.20
N VAL A 41 -1.33 8.49 1.69
CA VAL A 41 -0.98 9.91 1.61
C VAL A 41 0.27 10.21 2.46
N THR A 42 0.35 9.62 3.65
CA THR A 42 1.50 9.79 4.53
C THR A 42 2.77 9.22 3.89
N ALA A 43 2.66 8.04 3.27
CA ALA A 43 3.79 7.44 2.56
C ALA A 43 4.24 8.31 1.38
N LEU A 44 3.30 8.87 0.64
CA LEU A 44 3.62 9.77 -0.46
C LEU A 44 4.39 11.01 0.04
N HIS A 45 3.92 11.59 1.15
CA HIS A 45 4.61 12.73 1.76
C HIS A 45 6.01 12.34 2.26
N SER A 46 6.15 11.15 2.83
CA SER A 46 7.44 10.68 3.34
C SER A 46 8.46 10.49 2.23
N VAL A 47 8.05 10.10 1.03
CA VAL A 47 8.96 9.99 -0.12
C VAL A 47 9.61 11.34 -0.43
N ARG A 48 8.83 12.42 -0.34
CA ARG A 48 9.38 13.77 -0.52
C ARG A 48 10.46 14.07 0.51
N LEU A 49 10.21 13.72 1.78
CA LEU A 49 11.19 13.94 2.85
C LEU A 49 12.44 13.06 2.68
N ILE A 50 12.26 11.82 2.24
CA ILE A 50 13.37 10.91 1.95
C ILE A 50 14.23 11.49 0.81
N TYR A 51 13.59 12.05 -0.20
CA TYR A 51 14.31 12.69 -1.31
C TYR A 51 15.18 13.85 -0.82
N GLN A 52 14.76 14.51 0.23
CA GLN A 52 15.52 15.59 0.88
C GLN A 52 16.52 15.07 1.92
N LYS A 53 16.71 13.74 1.98
CA LYS A 53 17.64 13.07 2.91
C LYS A 53 17.31 13.27 4.39
N SER A 54 16.02 13.41 4.70
CA SER A 54 15.55 13.55 6.09
C SER A 54 15.38 12.19 6.74
N VAL A 55 15.98 11.99 7.91
CA VAL A 55 15.82 10.75 8.69
C VAL A 55 14.35 10.57 9.10
N GLY A 56 13.66 11.66 9.42
CA GLY A 56 12.23 11.61 9.74
C GLY A 56 11.39 11.04 8.63
N GLY A 57 11.79 11.23 7.36
CA GLY A 57 11.11 10.67 6.21
C GLY A 57 11.07 9.14 6.22
N TYR A 58 12.18 8.51 6.58
CA TYR A 58 12.23 7.04 6.68
C TYR A 58 11.34 6.51 7.78
N ILE A 59 11.30 7.19 8.93
CA ILE A 59 10.44 6.80 10.05
C ILE A 59 8.97 6.90 9.64
N ILE A 60 8.58 8.01 9.02
CA ILE A 60 7.21 8.20 8.54
C ILE A 60 6.84 7.15 7.49
N TRP A 61 7.76 6.82 6.60
CA TRP A 61 7.57 5.79 5.58
C TRP A 61 7.25 4.42 6.21
N ILE A 62 8.03 4.03 7.22
CA ILE A 62 7.83 2.75 7.91
C ILE A 62 6.46 2.74 8.61
N ILE A 63 6.11 3.82 9.31
CA ILE A 63 4.83 3.94 9.99
C ILE A 63 3.67 3.87 8.98
N ALA A 64 3.80 4.58 7.86
CA ALA A 64 2.77 4.59 6.82
C ALA A 64 2.55 3.18 6.24
N TRP A 65 3.62 2.45 5.96
CA TRP A 65 3.50 1.08 5.47
C TRP A 65 2.90 0.14 6.50
N ALA A 66 3.20 0.33 7.78
CA ALA A 66 2.56 -0.44 8.84
C ALA A 66 1.05 -0.23 8.84
N LEU A 67 0.60 1.01 8.67
CA LEU A 67 -0.83 1.32 8.59
C LEU A 67 -1.47 0.70 7.35
N ILE A 68 -0.81 0.79 6.19
CA ILE A 68 -1.31 0.23 4.94
C ILE A 68 -1.46 -1.29 5.05
N LEU A 69 -0.45 -1.96 5.57
CA LEU A 69 -0.47 -3.42 5.71
C LEU A 69 -1.51 -3.87 6.73
N TYR A 70 -1.67 -3.14 7.83
CA TYR A 70 -2.70 -3.44 8.80
C TYR A 70 -4.10 -3.29 8.18
N ALA A 71 -4.32 -2.20 7.44
CA ALA A 71 -5.61 -1.96 6.80
C ALA A 71 -5.93 -3.04 5.77
N SER A 72 -4.94 -3.45 4.98
CA SER A 72 -5.10 -4.52 3.99
C SER A 72 -5.39 -5.86 4.66
N TYR A 73 -4.70 -6.16 5.75
CA TYR A 73 -4.94 -7.36 6.52
C TYR A 73 -6.36 -7.39 7.09
N TRP A 74 -6.79 -6.28 7.68
CA TRP A 74 -8.14 -6.18 8.25
C TRP A 74 -9.20 -6.36 7.18
N ASN A 75 -9.04 -5.70 6.03
CA ASN A 75 -9.98 -5.84 4.92
C ASN A 75 -10.03 -7.27 4.40
N ASN A 76 -8.90 -7.95 4.34
CA ASN A 76 -8.84 -9.35 3.91
C ASN A 76 -9.62 -10.28 4.86
N GLN A 77 -9.65 -9.96 6.15
CA GLN A 77 -10.33 -10.76 7.15
C GLN A 77 -11.83 -10.48 7.24
N HIS A 78 -12.27 -9.23 7.05
CA HIS A 78 -13.61 -8.80 7.40
C HIS A 78 -14.48 -8.40 6.20
N GLU A 79 -13.88 -8.03 5.07
CA GLU A 79 -14.63 -7.56 3.92
C GLU A 79 -14.96 -8.70 2.96
N LYS A 80 -16.11 -8.57 2.27
CA LYS A 80 -16.50 -9.52 1.22
C LYS A 80 -15.65 -9.31 -0.02
N PRO A 81 -15.48 -10.35 -0.86
CA PRO A 81 -14.78 -10.18 -2.14
C PRO A 81 -15.42 -9.07 -2.97
N TYR A 82 -14.59 -8.18 -3.46
CA TYR A 82 -15.03 -7.06 -4.27
C TYR A 82 -15.34 -7.56 -5.68
N LYS A 83 -16.50 -7.18 -6.20
CA LYS A 83 -16.91 -7.49 -7.58
C LYS A 83 -17.43 -6.22 -8.24
N THR A 84 -16.95 -5.95 -9.44
CA THR A 84 -17.40 -4.83 -10.25
C THR A 84 -17.33 -5.20 -11.73
N GLU A 85 -17.98 -4.41 -12.56
CA GLU A 85 -17.93 -4.59 -14.01
C GLU A 85 -16.55 -4.32 -14.59
N ASN A 86 -15.76 -3.46 -13.95
CA ASN A 86 -14.40 -3.16 -14.38
C ASN A 86 -13.43 -4.18 -13.81
N GLN A 87 -12.97 -5.10 -14.66
CA GLN A 87 -12.06 -6.18 -14.24
C GLN A 87 -10.72 -5.66 -13.72
N MET A 88 -10.21 -4.58 -14.30
CA MET A 88 -8.94 -4.00 -13.84
C MET A 88 -9.08 -3.44 -12.43
N LEU A 89 -10.16 -2.72 -12.15
CA LEU A 89 -10.43 -2.17 -10.83
C LEU A 89 -10.63 -3.29 -9.80
N GLU A 90 -11.37 -4.33 -10.18
CA GLU A 90 -11.55 -5.50 -9.33
C GLU A 90 -10.22 -6.15 -9.00
N PHE A 91 -9.34 -6.31 -9.98
CA PHE A 91 -8.01 -6.88 -9.77
C PHE A 91 -7.19 -6.02 -8.81
N VAL A 92 -7.19 -4.69 -8.99
CA VAL A 92 -6.42 -3.78 -8.14
C VAL A 92 -6.93 -3.82 -6.70
N VAL A 93 -8.24 -3.78 -6.50
CA VAL A 93 -8.83 -3.86 -5.15
C VAL A 93 -8.49 -5.19 -4.49
N CYS A 94 -8.60 -6.29 -5.23
CA CYS A 94 -8.24 -7.62 -4.71
C CYS A 94 -6.74 -7.71 -4.42
N PHE A 95 -5.91 -7.13 -5.26
CA PHE A 95 -4.46 -7.11 -5.05
C PHE A 95 -4.10 -6.39 -3.75
N VAL A 96 -4.77 -5.27 -3.47
CA VAL A 96 -4.47 -4.45 -2.28
C VAL A 96 -5.08 -5.04 -1.02
N ASN A 97 -6.37 -5.39 -1.06
CA ASN A 97 -7.11 -5.79 0.13
C ASN A 97 -7.28 -7.29 0.28
N ARG A 98 -7.18 -8.02 -0.82
CA ARG A 98 -7.39 -9.47 -0.82
C ARG A 98 -6.33 -10.12 -1.69
N ASN A 99 -6.39 -11.43 -1.75
CA ASN A 99 -5.47 -12.22 -2.56
C ASN A 99 -6.10 -12.50 -3.93
N PRO A 100 -5.58 -11.89 -5.04
CA PRO A 100 -6.09 -12.17 -6.37
C PRO A 100 -5.72 -13.59 -6.87
N PHE A 101 -4.73 -14.23 -6.24
CA PHE A 101 -4.25 -15.55 -6.63
C PHE A 101 -4.23 -16.48 -5.41
N PRO A 102 -5.40 -16.85 -4.85
CA PRO A 102 -5.46 -17.62 -3.60
C PRO A 102 -4.80 -18.99 -3.70
N ASP A 103 -4.76 -19.58 -4.88
CA ASP A 103 -4.17 -20.90 -5.09
C ASP A 103 -2.65 -20.87 -5.11
N LYS A 104 -2.07 -19.74 -5.49
CA LYS A 104 -0.61 -19.60 -5.65
C LYS A 104 0.05 -18.92 -4.48
N ILE A 105 -0.61 -17.99 -3.82
CA ILE A 105 -0.06 -17.20 -2.72
C ILE A 105 -0.92 -17.45 -1.49
N LYS A 106 -0.32 -18.10 -0.47
CA LYS A 106 -1.04 -18.44 0.75
C LYS A 106 -1.21 -17.24 1.69
N ASP A 107 -0.21 -16.37 1.75
CA ASP A 107 -0.25 -15.20 2.63
C ASP A 107 0.18 -13.95 1.86
N PRO A 108 -0.78 -13.24 1.22
CA PRO A 108 -0.47 -12.06 0.44
C PRO A 108 0.06 -10.91 1.28
N ASN A 109 -0.36 -10.80 2.54
CA ASN A 109 0.10 -9.73 3.42
C ASN A 109 1.57 -9.88 3.76
N LYS A 110 2.01 -11.10 4.01
CA LYS A 110 3.42 -11.39 4.25
C LYS A 110 4.27 -11.04 3.03
N ALA A 111 3.80 -11.39 1.84
CA ALA A 111 4.50 -11.05 0.60
C ALA A 111 4.61 -9.53 0.41
N ARG A 112 3.51 -8.80 0.65
CA ARG A 112 3.51 -7.34 0.57
C ARG A 112 4.46 -6.72 1.59
N ALA A 113 4.49 -7.25 2.81
CA ALA A 113 5.39 -6.77 3.85
C ALA A 113 6.86 -6.97 3.48
N ILE A 114 7.20 -8.13 2.91
CA ILE A 114 8.55 -8.42 2.44
C ILE A 114 8.96 -7.46 1.33
N VAL A 115 8.09 -7.22 0.35
CA VAL A 115 8.39 -6.29 -0.74
C VAL A 115 8.57 -4.87 -0.22
N ALA A 116 7.70 -4.41 0.68
CA ALA A 116 7.82 -3.09 1.29
C ALA A 116 9.11 -2.95 2.08
N LEU A 117 9.50 -3.99 2.82
CA LEU A 117 10.74 -4.00 3.57
C LEU A 117 11.97 -3.94 2.65
N VAL A 118 11.97 -4.71 1.58
CA VAL A 118 13.07 -4.71 0.61
C VAL A 118 13.22 -3.32 -0.03
N ILE A 119 12.10 -2.72 -0.45
CA ILE A 119 12.11 -1.37 -1.01
C ILE A 119 12.67 -0.37 0.00
N THR A 120 12.25 -0.45 1.26
CA THR A 120 12.72 0.44 2.32
C THR A 120 14.23 0.31 2.52
N ILE A 121 14.75 -0.92 2.55
CA ILE A 121 16.18 -1.16 2.69
C ILE A 121 16.95 -0.56 1.51
N LEU A 122 16.45 -0.76 0.29
CA LEU A 122 17.08 -0.19 -0.90
C LEU A 122 17.09 1.34 -0.85
N MET A 123 16.03 1.97 -0.35
CA MET A 123 15.96 3.42 -0.19
C MET A 123 16.98 3.93 0.82
N ILE A 124 17.19 3.19 1.90
CA ILE A 124 18.14 3.58 2.94
C ILE A 124 19.59 3.52 2.42
N PHE A 125 19.91 2.48 1.66
CA PHE A 125 21.28 2.25 1.17
C PHE A 125 21.57 2.92 -0.17
N ALA A 126 20.57 3.39 -0.85
CA ALA A 126 20.79 4.17 -2.06
C ALA A 126 21.09 5.62 -1.73
#